data_6841a3c35207d12e33ebfbd3dc4b32ee
#
_entry.id   6841a3c35207d12e33ebfbd3dc4b32ee
#
_cell.length_a   1.000
_cell.length_b   1.000
_cell.length_c   1.000
_cell.angle_alpha   90.00
_cell.angle_beta   90.00
_cell.angle_gamma   90.00
#
_symmetry.space_group_name_H-M   'P 1'
#
loop_
_entity.id
_entity.type
_entity.pdbx_description
1 polymer ?
#
loop_
_entity_poly.entity_id
_entity_poly.type
_entity_poly.pdbx_seq_one_letter_code
_entity_poly.pdbx_strand_id
1 'polypeptide(L)'
;MDSVALGMEKNKINEITYMNILFLTMLPVDIHQRGIYNDLMRKFHKEGHQLYIVCPIERRHGKKSFVVEEDGVKTLNVRTLNLQKTNIIEKGLGQLSVEFLFKRAIKKSLKDTRFDLILYSTPPITFPNVIRFAKNNNPKAVSYLLLKDIFPQNAVDMGMLSKTGIKGLLYKVFRRKEKKLYEYSDYIGCMSPANVDYVLKHNPEISPDCVEVAPNSVELIDGYIDPSQNTEVLVKYNLPTDKPIFIYGGNLGVPQGIPFLIECLKANSDRKDCHFLVVGSGTYSSKLFDWYNTQKPQAVTVLNSLPKEEYDRLVSACQVGLIFLDYRFSIPNFPSRLLSYLENKMPIICVTDPNCDMGSIAETNGFGVYVPSNSVESFTKAVDYVLGSDIKAMGERGYAFLRENYLIDNTYNQIIKHLQ
;
A
#
# COMPACT_ATOMS: atom_id res chain seq x y z
N MET A 1 22.47 62.59 0.84
CA MET A 1 21.12 62.42 0.30
C MET A 1 21.20 61.26 -0.68
N ASP A 2 21.10 60.05 -0.20
CA ASP A 2 21.06 58.89 -1.05
C ASP A 2 20.00 57.93 -0.48
N SER A 3 18.93 57.82 -1.24
CA SER A 3 17.81 56.92 -0.95
C SER A 3 18.19 55.50 -1.33
N VAL A 4 18.37 54.65 -0.33
CA VAL A 4 18.52 53.20 -0.50
C VAL A 4 17.16 52.63 -0.89
N ALA A 5 17.05 52.21 -2.15
CA ALA A 5 15.90 51.46 -2.64
C ALA A 5 15.96 50.02 -2.07
N LEU A 6 15.09 49.71 -1.14
CA LEU A 6 14.82 48.35 -0.71
C LEU A 6 14.14 47.58 -1.87
N GLY A 7 14.87 46.69 -2.51
CA GLY A 7 14.31 45.70 -3.43
C GLY A 7 13.44 44.74 -2.68
N MET A 8 12.13 44.86 -2.81
CA MET A 8 11.18 43.82 -2.46
C MET A 8 11.35 42.69 -3.47
N GLU A 9 12.02 41.59 -3.06
CA GLU A 9 11.87 40.31 -3.73
C GLU A 9 10.40 39.92 -3.64
N LYS A 10 9.70 40.04 -4.76
CA LYS A 10 8.38 39.44 -4.93
C LYS A 10 8.57 37.90 -4.84
N ASN A 11 8.17 37.32 -3.71
CA ASN A 11 7.90 35.89 -3.64
C ASN A 11 7.00 35.55 -4.83
N LYS A 12 7.54 34.79 -5.79
CA LYS A 12 6.73 34.09 -6.79
C LYS A 12 5.86 33.10 -6.03
N ILE A 13 4.64 33.49 -5.71
CA ILE A 13 3.56 32.56 -5.43
C ILE A 13 3.42 31.78 -6.73
N ASN A 14 3.85 30.53 -6.73
CA ASN A 14 3.59 29.61 -7.85
C ASN A 14 2.07 29.59 -8.04
N GLU A 15 1.58 30.16 -9.13
CA GLU A 15 0.18 30.01 -9.52
C GLU A 15 -0.06 28.52 -9.71
N ILE A 16 -0.80 27.90 -8.80
CA ILE A 16 -1.20 26.51 -8.90
C ILE A 16 -2.09 26.43 -10.14
N THR A 17 -1.54 25.89 -11.22
CA THR A 17 -2.31 25.65 -12.45
C THR A 17 -3.32 24.54 -12.16
N TYR A 18 -4.60 24.85 -12.24
CA TYR A 18 -5.68 23.87 -12.10
C TYR A 18 -5.58 22.83 -13.21
N MET A 19 -5.59 21.54 -12.84
CA MET A 19 -5.38 20.43 -13.75
C MET A 19 -6.57 19.47 -13.74
N ASN A 20 -6.81 18.82 -14.89
CA ASN A 20 -7.70 17.69 -15.00
C ASN A 20 -6.91 16.39 -14.82
N ILE A 21 -7.21 15.64 -13.80
CA ILE A 21 -6.50 14.41 -13.42
C ILE A 21 -7.37 13.20 -13.73
N LEU A 22 -6.90 12.31 -14.60
CA LEU A 22 -7.50 11.01 -14.82
C LEU A 22 -6.84 9.98 -13.91
N PHE A 23 -7.58 9.44 -12.94
CA PHE A 23 -7.11 8.37 -12.08
C PHE A 23 -7.74 7.02 -12.44
N LEU A 24 -6.89 6.05 -12.83
CA LEU A 24 -7.31 4.68 -13.15
C LEU A 24 -6.98 3.75 -11.98
N THR A 25 -7.99 3.12 -11.40
CA THR A 25 -7.83 2.26 -10.23
C THR A 25 -8.74 1.03 -10.29
N MET A 26 -8.35 -0.02 -9.55
CA MET A 26 -9.18 -1.22 -9.35
C MET A 26 -9.99 -1.19 -8.05
N LEU A 27 -9.83 -0.16 -7.26
CA LEU A 27 -10.53 0.05 -6.00
C LEU A 27 -11.49 1.25 -6.13
N PRO A 28 -12.65 1.21 -5.50
CA PRO A 28 -13.47 2.41 -5.35
C PRO A 28 -12.67 3.46 -4.56
N VAL A 29 -12.88 4.72 -4.90
CA VAL A 29 -12.28 5.87 -4.21
C VAL A 29 -13.40 6.74 -3.67
N ASP A 30 -13.28 7.08 -2.41
CA ASP A 30 -14.18 7.99 -1.70
C ASP A 30 -13.32 8.99 -0.92
N ILE A 31 -13.32 10.26 -1.34
CA ILE A 31 -12.48 11.30 -0.74
C ILE A 31 -12.88 11.64 0.71
N HIS A 32 -14.03 11.18 1.19
CA HIS A 32 -14.48 11.38 2.57
C HIS A 32 -14.00 10.29 3.53
N GLN A 33 -13.49 9.17 2.99
CA GLN A 33 -12.98 8.06 3.79
C GLN A 33 -11.46 8.04 3.79
N ARG A 34 -10.87 7.45 4.82
CA ARG A 34 -9.42 7.21 4.87
C ARG A 34 -9.01 6.05 3.98
N GLY A 35 -7.88 6.22 3.33
CA GLY A 35 -7.27 5.18 2.52
C GLY A 35 -6.20 5.75 1.59
N ILE A 36 -5.24 4.94 1.19
CA ILE A 36 -4.06 5.36 0.43
C ILE A 36 -4.42 6.19 -0.82
N TYR A 37 -5.39 5.72 -1.61
CA TYR A 37 -5.84 6.46 -2.80
C TYR A 37 -6.85 7.55 -2.47
N ASN A 38 -7.66 7.35 -1.42
CA ASN A 38 -8.63 8.32 -0.96
C ASN A 38 -7.93 9.58 -0.47
N ASP A 39 -6.89 9.43 0.36
CA ASP A 39 -6.10 10.54 0.90
C ASP A 39 -5.37 11.29 -0.22
N LEU A 40 -4.78 10.55 -1.17
CA LEU A 40 -4.10 11.18 -2.32
C LEU A 40 -5.08 11.94 -3.22
N MET A 41 -6.24 11.36 -3.53
CA MET A 41 -7.26 12.05 -4.34
C MET A 41 -7.85 13.24 -3.58
N ARG A 42 -8.10 13.12 -2.28
CA ARG A 42 -8.52 14.23 -1.43
C ARG A 42 -7.49 15.37 -1.43
N LYS A 43 -6.19 15.07 -1.38
CA LYS A 43 -5.14 16.08 -1.48
C LYS A 43 -5.19 16.81 -2.83
N PHE A 44 -5.23 16.09 -3.94
CA PHE A 44 -5.39 16.72 -5.26
C PHE A 44 -6.65 17.60 -5.34
N HIS A 45 -7.76 17.12 -4.77
CA HIS A 45 -9.01 17.89 -4.74
C HIS A 45 -8.90 19.17 -3.90
N LYS A 46 -8.29 19.09 -2.70
CA LYS A 46 -8.05 20.24 -1.83
C LYS A 46 -7.15 21.31 -2.47
N GLU A 47 -6.23 20.90 -3.32
CA GLU A 47 -5.37 21.81 -4.12
C GLU A 47 -6.08 22.38 -5.36
N GLY A 48 -7.37 22.09 -5.55
CA GLY A 48 -8.23 22.67 -6.58
C GLY A 48 -8.22 21.92 -7.91
N HIS A 49 -7.57 20.77 -8.02
CA HIS A 49 -7.57 19.99 -9.25
C HIS A 49 -8.91 19.28 -9.49
N GLN A 50 -9.29 19.16 -10.75
CA GLN A 50 -10.51 18.45 -11.16
C GLN A 50 -10.22 16.96 -11.32
N LEU A 51 -10.93 16.12 -10.59
CA LEU A 51 -10.70 14.68 -10.56
C LEU A 51 -11.68 13.90 -11.43
N TYR A 52 -11.15 12.97 -12.21
CA TYR A 52 -11.87 11.99 -13.03
C TYR A 52 -11.39 10.60 -12.65
N ILE A 53 -12.14 9.90 -11.83
CA ILE A 53 -11.79 8.59 -11.31
C ILE A 53 -12.48 7.52 -12.15
N VAL A 54 -11.75 6.52 -12.61
CA VAL A 54 -12.28 5.37 -13.33
C VAL A 54 -12.00 4.11 -12.55
N CYS A 55 -13.05 3.47 -12.06
CA CYS A 55 -12.96 2.27 -11.24
C CYS A 55 -13.98 1.20 -11.67
N PRO A 56 -13.74 -0.09 -11.36
CA PRO A 56 -14.67 -1.15 -11.71
C PRO A 56 -15.86 -1.20 -10.75
N ILE A 57 -17.04 -1.56 -11.30
CA ILE A 57 -18.14 -2.09 -10.52
C ILE A 57 -18.43 -3.51 -10.98
N GLU A 58 -18.30 -4.47 -10.11
CA GLU A 58 -18.46 -5.88 -10.45
C GLU A 58 -19.91 -6.22 -10.80
N ARG A 59 -20.11 -7.13 -11.78
CA ARG A 59 -21.45 -7.52 -12.28
C ARG A 59 -22.38 -8.03 -11.17
N ARG A 60 -21.82 -8.58 -10.07
CA ARG A 60 -22.62 -9.07 -8.93
C ARG A 60 -23.47 -7.98 -8.27
N HIS A 61 -23.09 -6.71 -8.42
CA HIS A 61 -23.85 -5.57 -7.90
C HIS A 61 -25.07 -5.20 -8.75
N GLY A 62 -25.31 -5.88 -9.88
CA GLY A 62 -26.48 -5.68 -10.74
C GLY A 62 -26.53 -4.36 -11.52
N LYS A 63 -25.59 -3.44 -11.30
CA LYS A 63 -25.58 -2.09 -11.91
C LYS A 63 -24.92 -2.11 -13.29
N LYS A 64 -25.40 -1.24 -14.20
CA LYS A 64 -24.70 -0.91 -15.45
C LYS A 64 -23.58 0.09 -15.15
N SER A 65 -22.71 0.37 -16.15
CA SER A 65 -21.74 1.48 -16.01
C SER A 65 -22.47 2.81 -15.90
N PHE A 66 -22.04 3.67 -14.98
CA PHE A 66 -22.64 4.98 -14.70
C PHE A 66 -21.57 5.97 -14.22
N VAL A 67 -21.88 7.25 -14.32
CA VAL A 67 -21.06 8.35 -13.79
C VAL A 67 -21.76 8.89 -12.56
N VAL A 68 -20.98 9.17 -11.52
CA VAL A 68 -21.39 9.95 -10.36
C VAL A 68 -20.51 11.19 -10.33
N GLU A 69 -21.11 12.33 -10.02
CA GLU A 69 -20.38 13.58 -9.76
C GLU A 69 -20.80 14.06 -8.39
N GLU A 70 -19.85 14.12 -7.48
CA GLU A 70 -20.06 14.47 -6.09
C GLU A 70 -18.87 15.30 -5.62
N ASP A 71 -19.14 16.43 -4.97
CA ASP A 71 -18.12 17.38 -4.46
C ASP A 71 -17.01 17.72 -5.48
N GLY A 72 -17.38 17.89 -6.76
CA GLY A 72 -16.42 18.20 -7.82
C GLY A 72 -15.57 17.02 -8.30
N VAL A 73 -15.79 15.82 -7.78
CA VAL A 73 -15.13 14.58 -8.22
C VAL A 73 -16.06 13.81 -9.15
N LYS A 74 -15.60 13.53 -10.35
CA LYS A 74 -16.34 12.75 -11.35
C LYS A 74 -15.86 11.30 -11.37
N THR A 75 -16.67 10.36 -10.87
CA THR A 75 -16.36 8.94 -10.82
C THR A 75 -17.11 8.16 -11.90
N LEU A 76 -16.38 7.55 -12.82
CA LEU A 76 -16.89 6.64 -13.84
C LEU A 76 -16.78 5.19 -13.34
N ASN A 77 -17.90 4.65 -12.90
CA ASN A 77 -18.03 3.26 -12.47
C ASN A 77 -18.23 2.35 -13.68
N VAL A 78 -17.24 1.53 -14.02
CA VAL A 78 -17.26 0.68 -15.23
C VAL A 78 -17.67 -0.74 -14.86
N ARG A 79 -18.80 -1.21 -15.41
CA ARG A 79 -19.25 -2.60 -15.19
C ARG A 79 -18.24 -3.59 -15.74
N THR A 80 -17.75 -4.48 -14.86
CA THR A 80 -16.81 -5.57 -15.16
C THR A 80 -17.40 -6.93 -14.81
N LEU A 81 -16.73 -8.02 -15.20
CA LEU A 81 -16.92 -9.33 -14.60
C LEU A 81 -16.53 -9.28 -13.13
N ASN A 82 -16.82 -10.34 -12.37
CA ASN A 82 -16.36 -10.40 -10.98
C ASN A 82 -14.83 -10.60 -10.95
N LEU A 83 -14.15 -9.74 -10.21
CA LEU A 83 -12.69 -9.68 -10.12
C LEU A 83 -12.16 -10.24 -8.79
N GLN A 84 -13.04 -10.23 -7.79
CA GLN A 84 -12.76 -10.74 -6.45
C GLN A 84 -13.79 -11.80 -6.05
N LYS A 85 -13.43 -12.69 -5.12
CA LYS A 85 -14.33 -13.73 -4.58
C LYS A 85 -15.11 -14.46 -5.68
N THR A 86 -14.43 -14.88 -6.72
CA THR A 86 -14.99 -15.61 -7.88
C THR A 86 -14.03 -16.72 -8.31
N ASN A 87 -14.45 -17.59 -9.23
CA ASN A 87 -13.62 -18.66 -9.76
C ASN A 87 -12.45 -18.11 -10.60
N ILE A 88 -11.39 -18.91 -10.74
CA ILE A 88 -10.13 -18.51 -11.41
C ILE A 88 -10.34 -18.09 -12.87
N ILE A 89 -11.27 -18.76 -13.57
CA ILE A 89 -11.55 -18.51 -14.99
C ILE A 89 -12.21 -17.13 -15.14
N GLU A 90 -13.26 -16.85 -14.37
CA GLU A 90 -13.93 -15.55 -14.40
C GLU A 90 -12.99 -14.42 -13.97
N LYS A 91 -12.19 -14.65 -12.93
CA LYS A 91 -11.19 -13.67 -12.48
C LYS A 91 -10.18 -13.34 -13.59
N GLY A 92 -9.66 -14.37 -14.29
CA GLY A 92 -8.71 -14.19 -15.38
C GLY A 92 -9.32 -13.44 -16.57
N LEU A 93 -10.51 -13.85 -17.03
CA LEU A 93 -11.24 -13.17 -18.11
C LEU A 93 -11.64 -11.75 -17.72
N GLY A 94 -12.05 -11.56 -16.46
CA GLY A 94 -12.36 -10.25 -15.90
C GLY A 94 -11.17 -9.30 -15.98
N GLN A 95 -10.02 -9.72 -15.48
CA GLN A 95 -8.79 -8.90 -15.51
C GLN A 95 -8.34 -8.56 -16.95
N LEU A 96 -8.46 -9.49 -17.89
CA LEU A 96 -8.12 -9.23 -19.29
C LEU A 96 -9.12 -8.28 -19.98
N SER A 97 -10.40 -8.32 -19.59
CA SER A 97 -11.45 -7.48 -20.17
C SER A 97 -11.45 -6.04 -19.63
N VAL A 98 -10.89 -5.79 -18.47
CA VAL A 98 -10.87 -4.45 -17.81
C VAL A 98 -10.34 -3.38 -18.75
N GLU A 99 -9.23 -3.64 -19.42
CA GLU A 99 -8.58 -2.71 -20.34
C GLU A 99 -9.52 -2.25 -21.45
N PHE A 100 -10.22 -3.19 -22.11
CA PHE A 100 -11.19 -2.89 -23.15
C PHE A 100 -12.39 -2.11 -22.61
N LEU A 101 -12.92 -2.55 -21.47
CA LEU A 101 -14.11 -1.93 -20.85
C LEU A 101 -13.82 -0.50 -20.39
N PHE A 102 -12.68 -0.26 -19.77
CA PHE A 102 -12.25 1.06 -19.31
C PHE A 102 -12.06 2.00 -20.52
N LYS A 103 -11.30 1.56 -21.54
CA LYS A 103 -11.12 2.33 -22.78
C LYS A 103 -12.45 2.72 -23.42
N ARG A 104 -13.38 1.77 -23.53
CA ARG A 104 -14.72 2.03 -24.11
C ARG A 104 -15.51 3.03 -23.27
N ALA A 105 -15.46 2.90 -21.94
CA ALA A 105 -16.19 3.78 -21.03
C ALA A 105 -15.62 5.21 -21.04
N ILE A 106 -14.31 5.37 -21.01
CA ILE A 106 -13.63 6.68 -21.13
C ILE A 106 -14.00 7.33 -22.48
N LYS A 107 -13.88 6.58 -23.60
CA LYS A 107 -14.26 7.10 -24.92
C LYS A 107 -15.71 7.57 -24.99
N LYS A 108 -16.62 6.91 -24.25
CA LYS A 108 -18.05 7.27 -24.26
C LYS A 108 -18.38 8.45 -23.34
N SER A 109 -17.81 8.47 -22.15
CA SER A 109 -18.25 9.36 -21.06
C SER A 109 -17.32 10.54 -20.79
N LEU A 110 -16.06 10.49 -21.27
CA LEU A 110 -15.05 11.51 -21.04
C LEU A 110 -14.37 11.96 -22.34
N LYS A 111 -15.02 11.79 -23.50
CA LYS A 111 -14.44 12.07 -24.84
C LYS A 111 -14.04 13.54 -25.04
N ASP A 112 -14.77 14.45 -24.40
CA ASP A 112 -14.59 15.91 -24.54
C ASP A 112 -13.70 16.50 -23.42
N THR A 113 -13.24 15.66 -22.50
CA THR A 113 -12.35 16.06 -21.41
C THR A 113 -10.89 15.96 -21.84
N ARG A 114 -10.11 17.00 -21.56
CA ARG A 114 -8.66 16.98 -21.71
C ARG A 114 -8.03 16.76 -20.34
N PHE A 115 -7.02 15.89 -20.30
CA PHE A 115 -6.30 15.55 -19.08
C PHE A 115 -4.89 16.12 -19.14
N ASP A 116 -4.40 16.56 -17.99
CA ASP A 116 -3.04 17.03 -17.78
C ASP A 116 -2.18 15.95 -17.09
N LEU A 117 -2.80 15.15 -16.23
CA LEU A 117 -2.19 14.01 -15.56
C LEU A 117 -3.03 12.74 -15.76
N ILE A 118 -2.36 11.66 -16.15
CA ILE A 118 -2.92 10.30 -16.20
C ILE A 118 -2.21 9.50 -15.11
N LEU A 119 -2.89 9.35 -13.97
CA LEU A 119 -2.40 8.65 -12.79
C LEU A 119 -3.02 7.24 -12.73
N TYR A 120 -2.22 6.24 -12.41
CA TYR A 120 -2.68 4.86 -12.28
C TYR A 120 -1.76 4.05 -11.39
N SER A 121 -2.26 2.90 -10.89
CA SER A 121 -1.51 2.08 -9.94
C SER A 121 -1.43 0.62 -10.36
N THR A 122 -0.43 -0.08 -9.86
CA THR A 122 -0.37 -1.54 -9.87
C THR A 122 -0.85 -2.12 -8.53
N PRO A 123 -1.48 -3.32 -8.52
CA PRO A 123 -2.14 -3.97 -9.64
C PRO A 123 -3.37 -3.16 -10.13
N PRO A 124 -3.79 -3.30 -11.41
CA PRO A 124 -3.41 -4.34 -12.35
C PRO A 124 -2.30 -3.89 -13.31
N ILE A 125 -1.58 -4.85 -13.89
CA ILE A 125 -0.66 -4.56 -15.01
C ILE A 125 -1.37 -4.51 -16.38
N THR A 126 -2.69 -4.55 -16.39
CA THR A 126 -3.49 -4.68 -17.61
C THR A 126 -4.02 -3.36 -18.14
N PHE A 127 -3.40 -2.23 -17.82
CA PHE A 127 -3.78 -0.90 -18.31
C PHE A 127 -3.01 -0.35 -19.54
N PRO A 128 -1.98 -0.99 -20.12
CA PRO A 128 -1.15 -0.35 -21.16
C PRO A 128 -1.94 0.29 -22.30
N ASN A 129 -2.97 -0.41 -22.84
CA ASN A 129 -3.75 0.12 -23.95
C ASN A 129 -4.73 1.23 -23.54
N VAL A 130 -5.15 1.28 -22.27
CA VAL A 130 -5.96 2.41 -21.74
C VAL A 130 -5.07 3.64 -21.63
N ILE A 131 -3.87 3.50 -21.08
CA ILE A 131 -2.91 4.59 -20.93
C ILE A 131 -2.50 5.12 -22.29
N ARG A 132 -2.09 4.25 -23.23
CA ARG A 132 -1.79 4.64 -24.59
C ARG A 132 -2.94 5.38 -25.26
N PHE A 133 -4.17 4.92 -25.07
CA PHE A 133 -5.37 5.60 -25.60
C PHE A 133 -5.55 6.98 -24.96
N ALA A 134 -5.41 7.10 -23.65
CA ALA A 134 -5.52 8.36 -22.93
C ALA A 134 -4.43 9.36 -23.37
N LYS A 135 -3.16 8.90 -23.47
CA LYS A 135 -2.01 9.70 -23.97
C LYS A 135 -2.23 10.18 -25.41
N ASN A 136 -2.69 9.30 -26.31
CA ASN A 136 -2.93 9.66 -27.73
C ASN A 136 -3.99 10.77 -27.87
N ASN A 137 -4.99 10.81 -26.96
CA ASN A 137 -5.99 11.87 -26.94
C ASN A 137 -5.54 13.11 -26.15
N ASN A 138 -4.48 12.99 -25.35
CA ASN A 138 -3.90 14.05 -24.53
C ASN A 138 -2.36 14.01 -24.64
N PRO A 139 -1.79 14.42 -25.80
CA PRO A 139 -0.34 14.25 -26.04
C PRO A 139 0.58 14.99 -25.08
N LYS A 140 0.07 16.03 -24.42
CA LYS A 140 0.80 16.83 -23.42
C LYS A 140 0.63 16.30 -21.98
N ALA A 141 -0.31 15.39 -21.75
CA ALA A 141 -0.54 14.84 -20.42
C ALA A 141 0.67 14.05 -19.93
N VAL A 142 1.03 14.22 -18.67
CA VAL A 142 2.01 13.37 -17.99
C VAL A 142 1.32 12.07 -17.58
N SER A 143 1.96 10.94 -17.82
CA SER A 143 1.53 9.63 -17.34
C SER A 143 2.41 9.18 -16.17
N TYR A 144 1.78 8.98 -15.00
CA TYR A 144 2.48 8.64 -13.77
C TYR A 144 1.98 7.31 -13.20
N LEU A 145 2.89 6.35 -13.07
CA LEU A 145 2.61 5.03 -12.50
C LEU A 145 2.93 5.02 -11.00
N LEU A 146 1.96 4.73 -10.15
CA LEU A 146 2.15 4.36 -8.76
C LEU A 146 2.43 2.85 -8.70
N LEU A 147 3.72 2.47 -8.70
CA LEU A 147 4.15 1.07 -8.70
C LEU A 147 4.10 0.50 -7.26
N LYS A 148 2.97 -0.09 -6.90
CA LYS A 148 2.72 -0.62 -5.56
C LYS A 148 2.98 -2.12 -5.42
N ASP A 149 3.14 -2.83 -6.54
CA ASP A 149 3.45 -4.26 -6.59
C ASP A 149 4.18 -4.61 -7.88
N ILE A 150 5.14 -5.52 -7.81
CA ILE A 150 5.96 -5.98 -8.95
C ILE A 150 5.44 -7.34 -9.41
N PHE A 151 4.46 -7.31 -10.30
CA PHE A 151 3.88 -8.49 -10.94
C PHE A 151 4.37 -8.56 -12.41
N PRO A 152 4.75 -9.74 -12.95
CA PRO A 152 4.42 -11.08 -12.48
C PRO A 152 5.45 -11.77 -11.59
N GLN A 153 6.54 -11.12 -11.21
CA GLN A 153 7.61 -11.78 -10.46
C GLN A 153 7.13 -12.24 -9.07
N ASN A 154 6.33 -11.44 -8.36
CA ASN A 154 5.73 -11.84 -7.08
C ASN A 154 4.95 -13.16 -7.18
N ALA A 155 4.23 -13.39 -8.28
CA ALA A 155 3.49 -14.63 -8.51
C ALA A 155 4.41 -15.83 -8.80
N VAL A 156 5.59 -15.61 -9.37
CA VAL A 156 6.61 -16.65 -9.54
C VAL A 156 7.20 -17.02 -8.19
N ASP A 157 7.57 -16.04 -7.39
CA ASP A 157 8.16 -16.24 -6.06
C ASP A 157 7.22 -17.04 -5.14
N MET A 158 5.92 -16.78 -5.27
CA MET A 158 4.87 -17.51 -4.52
C MET A 158 4.44 -18.84 -5.16
N GLY A 159 5.08 -19.30 -6.24
CA GLY A 159 4.76 -20.56 -6.92
C GLY A 159 3.45 -20.57 -7.71
N MET A 160 2.76 -19.44 -7.83
CA MET A 160 1.54 -19.31 -8.62
C MET A 160 1.80 -19.32 -10.13
N LEU A 161 2.93 -18.75 -10.55
CA LEU A 161 3.46 -18.79 -11.91
C LEU A 161 4.82 -19.52 -11.93
N SER A 162 5.32 -19.78 -13.15
CA SER A 162 6.66 -20.32 -13.39
C SER A 162 7.26 -19.62 -14.60
N LYS A 163 8.59 -19.55 -14.68
CA LYS A 163 9.29 -19.05 -15.87
C LYS A 163 9.42 -20.09 -16.99
N THR A 164 9.07 -21.35 -16.71
CA THR A 164 9.19 -22.49 -17.64
C THR A 164 7.83 -23.17 -17.86
N GLY A 165 7.76 -24.03 -18.90
CA GLY A 165 6.54 -24.79 -19.24
C GLY A 165 5.35 -23.90 -19.65
N ILE A 166 4.14 -24.42 -19.52
CA ILE A 166 2.88 -23.71 -19.89
C ILE A 166 2.70 -22.44 -19.03
N LYS A 167 3.00 -22.52 -17.73
CA LYS A 167 2.98 -21.34 -16.84
C LYS A 167 3.99 -20.28 -17.25
N GLY A 168 5.11 -20.71 -17.88
CA GLY A 168 6.13 -19.79 -18.42
C GLY A 168 5.64 -18.98 -19.62
N LEU A 169 4.74 -19.54 -20.44
CA LEU A 169 4.12 -18.76 -21.52
C LEU A 169 3.25 -17.64 -20.94
N LEU A 170 2.45 -17.95 -19.91
CA LEU A 170 1.63 -16.96 -19.22
C LEU A 170 2.49 -15.89 -18.54
N TYR A 171 3.59 -16.28 -17.88
CA TYR A 171 4.59 -15.35 -17.35
C TYR A 171 5.11 -14.38 -18.42
N LYS A 172 5.50 -14.89 -19.60
CA LYS A 172 5.99 -14.05 -20.71
C LYS A 172 4.94 -13.05 -21.19
N VAL A 173 3.68 -13.44 -21.23
CA VAL A 173 2.56 -12.53 -21.59
C VAL A 173 2.42 -11.42 -20.57
N PHE A 174 2.40 -11.75 -19.28
CA PHE A 174 2.30 -10.74 -18.22
C PHE A 174 3.55 -9.86 -18.15
N ARG A 175 4.74 -10.42 -18.28
CA ARG A 175 5.99 -9.65 -18.32
C ARG A 175 6.03 -8.66 -19.48
N ARG A 176 5.50 -9.04 -20.65
CA ARG A 176 5.37 -8.11 -21.79
C ARG A 176 4.38 -6.98 -21.48
N LYS A 177 3.27 -7.28 -20.79
CA LYS A 177 2.31 -6.23 -20.35
C LYS A 177 2.92 -5.28 -19.34
N GLU A 178 3.65 -5.80 -18.37
CA GLU A 178 4.39 -5.01 -17.38
C GLU A 178 5.40 -4.07 -18.06
N LYS A 179 6.23 -4.59 -18.98
CA LYS A 179 7.18 -3.75 -19.76
C LYS A 179 6.47 -2.66 -20.55
N LYS A 180 5.32 -2.96 -21.17
CA LYS A 180 4.52 -1.95 -21.86
C LYS A 180 3.90 -0.93 -20.92
N LEU A 181 3.55 -1.34 -19.69
CA LEU A 181 3.07 -0.41 -18.67
C LEU A 181 4.17 0.61 -18.34
N TYR A 182 5.39 0.14 -18.13
CA TYR A 182 6.56 1.00 -17.89
C TYR A 182 6.87 1.90 -19.09
N GLU A 183 6.88 1.35 -20.31
CA GLU A 183 7.11 2.09 -21.57
C GLU A 183 6.13 3.25 -21.77
N TYR A 184 4.87 3.11 -21.33
CA TYR A 184 3.85 4.14 -21.46
C TYR A 184 3.75 5.08 -20.26
N SER A 185 4.61 4.89 -19.27
CA SER A 185 4.73 5.77 -18.11
C SER A 185 5.85 6.79 -18.35
N ASP A 186 5.55 8.08 -18.27
CA ASP A 186 6.59 9.11 -18.28
C ASP A 186 7.38 9.04 -16.97
N TYR A 187 6.70 8.72 -15.85
CA TYR A 187 7.33 8.53 -14.53
C TYR A 187 6.76 7.31 -13.80
N ILE A 188 7.62 6.67 -13.00
CA ILE A 188 7.31 5.48 -12.21
C ILE A 188 7.68 5.76 -10.75
N GLY A 189 6.67 5.92 -9.90
CA GLY A 189 6.81 6.09 -8.46
C GLY A 189 6.80 4.76 -7.72
N CYS A 190 7.94 4.37 -7.19
CA CYS A 190 8.19 3.13 -6.46
C CYS A 190 7.95 3.29 -4.95
N MET A 191 7.77 2.18 -4.25
CA MET A 191 7.48 2.18 -2.81
C MET A 191 8.71 2.50 -1.94
N SER A 192 9.91 2.17 -2.41
CA SER A 192 11.14 2.34 -1.65
C SER A 192 12.36 2.39 -2.58
N PRO A 193 13.56 2.77 -2.08
CA PRO A 193 14.79 2.71 -2.85
C PRO A 193 15.08 1.32 -3.45
N ALA A 194 14.87 0.24 -2.70
CA ALA A 194 15.07 -1.11 -3.22
C ALA A 194 14.13 -1.45 -4.39
N ASN A 195 12.89 -0.90 -4.40
CA ASN A 195 12.01 -1.02 -5.55
C ASN A 195 12.56 -0.29 -6.79
N VAL A 196 13.12 0.91 -6.63
CA VAL A 196 13.77 1.67 -7.71
C VAL A 196 14.90 0.85 -8.31
N ASP A 197 15.81 0.37 -7.47
CA ASP A 197 16.95 -0.45 -7.88
C ASP A 197 16.50 -1.72 -8.61
N TYR A 198 15.47 -2.38 -8.10
CA TYR A 198 14.91 -3.58 -8.73
C TYR A 198 14.35 -3.28 -10.13
N VAL A 199 13.56 -2.21 -10.26
CA VAL A 199 12.95 -1.81 -11.55
C VAL A 199 14.05 -1.52 -12.57
N LEU A 200 15.02 -0.70 -12.23
CA LEU A 200 16.13 -0.32 -13.13
C LEU A 200 17.01 -1.53 -13.51
N LYS A 201 17.35 -2.38 -12.54
CA LYS A 201 18.13 -3.60 -12.77
C LYS A 201 17.46 -4.57 -13.75
N HIS A 202 16.12 -4.70 -13.68
CA HIS A 202 15.38 -5.68 -14.47
C HIS A 202 14.77 -5.10 -15.75
N ASN A 203 14.91 -3.79 -15.96
CA ASN A 203 14.44 -3.07 -17.14
C ASN A 203 15.46 -2.00 -17.57
N PRO A 204 16.63 -2.41 -18.06
CA PRO A 204 17.73 -1.48 -18.39
C PRO A 204 17.37 -0.52 -19.53
N GLU A 205 16.26 -0.75 -20.21
CA GLU A 205 15.68 0.17 -21.22
C GLU A 205 15.03 1.41 -20.64
N ILE A 206 14.75 1.45 -19.33
CA ILE A 206 14.11 2.59 -18.66
C ILE A 206 15.18 3.57 -18.19
N SER A 207 14.98 4.87 -18.48
CA SER A 207 15.88 5.91 -17.95
C SER A 207 15.77 5.98 -16.42
N PRO A 208 16.89 6.06 -15.70
CA PRO A 208 16.86 6.28 -14.24
C PRO A 208 16.09 7.56 -13.84
N ASP A 209 16.09 8.60 -14.67
CA ASP A 209 15.39 9.85 -14.40
C ASP A 209 13.85 9.70 -14.39
N CYS A 210 13.34 8.59 -14.93
CA CYS A 210 11.91 8.29 -14.96
C CYS A 210 11.44 7.44 -13.75
N VAL A 211 12.35 6.98 -12.90
CA VAL A 211 12.02 6.08 -11.77
C VAL A 211 12.42 6.73 -10.46
N GLU A 212 11.48 6.89 -9.57
CA GLU A 212 11.67 7.61 -8.32
C GLU A 212 10.93 6.97 -7.14
N VAL A 213 11.22 7.40 -5.92
CA VAL A 213 10.51 6.96 -4.72
C VAL A 213 9.25 7.81 -4.55
N ALA A 214 8.09 7.17 -4.62
CA ALA A 214 6.78 7.75 -4.30
C ALA A 214 5.96 6.70 -3.54
N PRO A 215 6.21 6.54 -2.24
CA PRO A 215 5.59 5.49 -1.42
C PRO A 215 4.10 5.72 -1.24
N ASN A 216 3.42 4.72 -0.66
CA ASN A 216 2.13 4.98 -0.06
C ASN A 216 2.30 5.99 1.07
N SER A 217 1.35 6.88 1.19
CA SER A 217 1.38 8.00 2.14
C SER A 217 0.02 8.19 2.78
N VAL A 218 -0.01 8.94 3.88
CA VAL A 218 -1.21 9.19 4.68
C VAL A 218 -1.40 10.67 4.94
N GLU A 219 -2.65 11.08 5.08
CA GLU A 219 -3.01 12.33 5.72
C GLU A 219 -3.10 12.07 7.23
N LEU A 220 -2.28 12.78 8.02
CA LEU A 220 -2.32 12.62 9.47
C LEU A 220 -3.69 13.04 10.02
N ILE A 221 -4.18 12.27 10.98
CA ILE A 221 -5.34 12.68 11.77
C ILE A 221 -4.83 13.38 13.03
N ASP A 222 -5.43 14.52 13.33
CA ASP A 222 -5.32 15.10 14.66
C ASP A 222 -6.01 14.19 15.67
N GLY A 223 -5.29 13.69 16.66
CA GLY A 223 -5.87 12.87 17.72
C GLY A 223 -5.14 11.56 18.00
N TYR A 224 -3.79 11.58 18.07
CA TYR A 224 -3.08 10.47 18.69
C TYR A 224 -3.67 10.19 20.09
N ILE A 225 -4.11 8.95 20.30
CA ILE A 225 -4.57 8.47 21.60
C ILE A 225 -3.44 7.66 22.22
N ASP A 226 -2.98 8.05 23.41
CA ASP A 226 -2.02 7.25 24.17
C ASP A 226 -2.62 5.86 24.43
N PRO A 227 -1.92 4.76 24.13
CA PRO A 227 -2.45 3.41 24.31
C PRO A 227 -2.99 3.14 25.72
N SER A 228 -2.40 3.76 26.75
CA SER A 228 -2.86 3.64 28.13
C SER A 228 -4.26 4.20 28.37
N GLN A 229 -4.72 5.10 27.50
CA GLN A 229 -6.06 5.73 27.58
C GLN A 229 -7.12 4.97 26.76
N ASN A 230 -6.73 3.94 26.00
CA ASN A 230 -7.64 3.17 25.14
C ASN A 230 -7.80 1.72 25.59
N THR A 231 -7.86 1.49 26.89
CA THR A 231 -7.94 0.13 27.47
C THR A 231 -9.30 -0.53 27.29
N GLU A 232 -10.37 0.23 27.05
CA GLU A 232 -11.73 -0.31 26.87
C GLU A 232 -11.83 -1.30 25.71
N VAL A 233 -11.14 -1.03 24.60
CA VAL A 233 -11.11 -1.93 23.45
C VAL A 233 -10.36 -3.22 23.78
N LEU A 234 -9.31 -3.18 24.61
CA LEU A 234 -8.58 -4.36 25.06
C LEU A 234 -9.51 -5.25 25.91
N VAL A 235 -10.23 -4.67 26.86
CA VAL A 235 -11.21 -5.38 27.70
C VAL A 235 -12.30 -6.05 26.85
N LYS A 236 -12.80 -5.35 25.83
CA LYS A 236 -13.81 -5.88 24.89
C LYS A 236 -13.37 -7.19 24.23
N TYR A 237 -12.09 -7.30 23.91
CA TYR A 237 -11.50 -8.48 23.25
C TYR A 237 -10.78 -9.44 24.21
N ASN A 238 -10.97 -9.28 25.53
CA ASN A 238 -10.28 -10.07 26.56
C ASN A 238 -8.76 -10.07 26.40
N LEU A 239 -8.18 -8.94 26.04
CA LEU A 239 -6.75 -8.74 25.92
C LEU A 239 -6.16 -8.18 27.22
N PRO A 240 -4.87 -8.48 27.53
CA PRO A 240 -4.23 -7.94 28.71
C PRO A 240 -4.06 -6.41 28.62
N THR A 241 -4.15 -5.75 29.77
CA THR A 241 -3.95 -4.30 29.91
C THR A 241 -2.66 -3.95 30.68
N ASP A 242 -1.96 -4.97 31.16
CA ASP A 242 -0.82 -4.89 32.07
C ASP A 242 0.54 -5.19 31.40
N LYS A 243 0.55 -5.49 30.11
CA LYS A 243 1.76 -5.83 29.35
C LYS A 243 1.67 -5.39 27.90
N PRO A 244 2.82 -5.20 27.23
CA PRO A 244 2.84 -4.80 25.82
C PRO A 244 2.17 -5.81 24.90
N ILE A 245 1.41 -5.32 23.93
CA ILE A 245 0.77 -6.11 22.89
C ILE A 245 1.49 -5.89 21.56
N PHE A 246 1.95 -6.99 20.95
CA PHE A 246 2.54 -7.06 19.62
C PHE A 246 1.45 -7.44 18.63
N ILE A 247 1.10 -6.52 17.72
CA ILE A 247 -0.02 -6.75 16.78
C ILE A 247 0.45 -7.04 15.37
N TYR A 248 -0.08 -8.12 14.79
CA TYR A 248 -0.12 -8.35 13.36
C TYR A 248 -1.55 -8.16 12.84
N GLY A 249 -1.75 -7.24 11.90
CA GLY A 249 -3.07 -7.00 11.31
C GLY A 249 -3.08 -7.06 9.80
N GLY A 250 -4.12 -7.66 9.21
CA GLY A 250 -4.39 -7.64 7.78
C GLY A 250 -4.57 -9.00 7.11
N ASN A 251 -4.08 -9.13 5.86
CA ASN A 251 -4.23 -10.35 5.08
C ASN A 251 -3.44 -11.51 5.69
N LEU A 252 -4.10 -12.66 5.88
CA LEU A 252 -3.49 -13.92 6.31
C LEU A 252 -3.26 -14.82 5.08
N GLY A 253 -2.50 -14.32 4.11
CA GLY A 253 -2.24 -14.97 2.84
C GLY A 253 -0.83 -15.54 2.70
N VAL A 254 -0.58 -16.16 1.52
CA VAL A 254 0.73 -16.73 1.18
C VAL A 254 1.85 -15.69 1.24
N PRO A 255 1.68 -14.47 0.66
CA PRO A 255 2.74 -13.47 0.65
C PRO A 255 3.21 -13.01 2.03
N GLN A 256 2.41 -13.23 3.06
CA GLN A 256 2.72 -12.83 4.42
C GLN A 256 3.42 -13.92 5.25
N GLY A 257 3.77 -15.05 4.64
CA GLY A 257 4.50 -16.11 5.33
C GLY A 257 3.78 -16.65 6.58
N ILE A 258 2.46 -16.75 6.57
CA ILE A 258 1.67 -17.13 7.75
C ILE A 258 2.10 -18.45 8.40
N PRO A 259 2.56 -19.49 7.67
CA PRO A 259 3.14 -20.66 8.33
C PRO A 259 4.33 -20.33 9.23
N PHE A 260 5.20 -19.39 8.80
CA PHE A 260 6.33 -18.96 9.62
C PHE A 260 5.87 -18.09 10.81
N LEU A 261 4.88 -17.23 10.63
CA LEU A 261 4.24 -16.51 11.73
C LEU A 261 3.75 -17.48 12.82
N ILE A 262 3.07 -18.58 12.43
CA ILE A 262 2.59 -19.60 13.38
C ILE A 262 3.76 -20.21 14.16
N GLU A 263 4.89 -20.53 13.52
CA GLU A 263 6.06 -21.06 14.22
C GLU A 263 6.66 -20.04 15.21
N CYS A 264 6.72 -18.78 14.84
CA CYS A 264 7.13 -17.69 15.75
C CYS A 264 6.20 -17.58 16.97
N LEU A 265 4.89 -17.64 16.74
CA LEU A 265 3.90 -17.61 17.83
C LEU A 265 3.98 -18.84 18.74
N LYS A 266 4.22 -20.03 18.18
CA LYS A 266 4.43 -21.25 18.97
C LYS A 266 5.60 -21.13 19.91
N ALA A 267 6.74 -20.64 19.41
CA ALA A 267 7.95 -20.47 20.21
C ALA A 267 7.79 -19.45 21.34
N ASN A 268 6.79 -18.58 21.25
CA ASN A 268 6.53 -17.49 22.20
C ASN A 268 5.16 -17.63 22.91
N SER A 269 4.52 -18.81 22.84
CA SER A 269 3.14 -19.06 23.28
C SER A 269 2.90 -18.93 24.79
N ASP A 270 3.95 -19.09 25.59
CA ASP A 270 3.88 -19.16 27.05
C ASP A 270 4.52 -17.92 27.73
N ARG A 271 4.84 -16.88 26.95
CA ARG A 271 5.42 -15.63 27.47
C ARG A 271 4.47 -14.95 28.47
N LYS A 272 5.03 -14.38 29.51
CA LYS A 272 4.28 -13.65 30.55
C LYS A 272 4.49 -12.14 30.48
N ASP A 273 5.52 -11.71 29.77
CA ASP A 273 5.99 -10.33 29.68
C ASP A 273 5.41 -9.55 28.50
N CYS A 274 4.77 -10.23 27.55
CA CYS A 274 4.07 -9.61 26.42
C CYS A 274 2.90 -10.47 25.95
N HIS A 275 2.15 -9.94 24.97
CA HIS A 275 1.04 -10.65 24.32
C HIS A 275 1.08 -10.42 22.82
N PHE A 276 0.76 -11.46 22.03
CA PHE A 276 0.67 -11.38 20.57
C PHE A 276 -0.78 -11.37 20.13
N LEU A 277 -1.13 -10.39 19.35
CA LEU A 277 -2.46 -10.23 18.76
C LEU A 277 -2.39 -10.38 17.26
N VAL A 278 -3.14 -11.33 16.70
CA VAL A 278 -3.29 -11.48 15.25
C VAL A 278 -4.72 -11.19 14.85
N VAL A 279 -4.90 -10.21 13.95
CA VAL A 279 -6.23 -9.79 13.46
C VAL A 279 -6.26 -9.84 11.95
N GLY A 280 -7.14 -10.68 11.36
CA GLY A 280 -7.22 -10.70 9.92
C GLY A 280 -7.99 -11.87 9.32
N SER A 281 -7.94 -11.93 7.99
CA SER A 281 -8.52 -13.03 7.21
C SER A 281 -7.68 -13.30 5.98
N GLY A 282 -7.75 -14.51 5.45
CA GLY A 282 -6.99 -14.90 4.26
C GLY A 282 -6.95 -16.40 4.04
N THR A 283 -6.18 -16.83 3.06
CA THR A 283 -6.12 -18.24 2.63
C THR A 283 -5.53 -19.20 3.69
N TYR A 284 -4.79 -18.65 4.66
CA TYR A 284 -4.21 -19.40 5.78
C TYR A 284 -4.94 -19.21 7.11
N SER A 285 -6.06 -18.50 7.13
CA SER A 285 -6.82 -18.26 8.37
C SER A 285 -7.19 -19.56 9.07
N SER A 286 -7.69 -20.56 8.35
CA SER A 286 -8.07 -21.85 8.95
C SER A 286 -6.91 -22.49 9.72
N LYS A 287 -5.72 -22.56 9.12
CA LYS A 287 -4.54 -23.16 9.79
C LYS A 287 -4.16 -22.42 11.07
N LEU A 288 -4.24 -21.09 11.05
CA LEU A 288 -3.93 -20.28 12.23
C LEU A 288 -4.98 -20.49 13.33
N PHE A 289 -6.28 -20.47 12.99
CA PHE A 289 -7.36 -20.70 13.94
C PHE A 289 -7.36 -22.14 14.47
N ASP A 290 -7.09 -23.16 13.65
CA ASP A 290 -7.00 -24.57 14.07
C ASP A 290 -5.89 -24.74 15.11
N TRP A 291 -4.70 -24.16 14.85
CA TRP A 291 -3.62 -24.15 15.82
C TRP A 291 -4.01 -23.43 17.12
N TYR A 292 -4.54 -22.21 17.02
CA TYR A 292 -4.95 -21.40 18.16
C TYR A 292 -6.00 -22.09 19.03
N ASN A 293 -7.05 -22.64 18.43
CA ASN A 293 -8.14 -23.32 19.16
C ASN A 293 -7.69 -24.64 19.79
N THR A 294 -6.73 -25.32 19.18
CA THR A 294 -6.20 -26.60 19.68
C THR A 294 -5.22 -26.39 20.82
N GLN A 295 -4.28 -25.45 20.68
CA GLN A 295 -3.20 -25.26 21.65
C GLN A 295 -3.58 -24.30 22.78
N LYS A 296 -4.54 -23.39 22.54
CA LYS A 296 -4.99 -22.36 23.50
C LYS A 296 -3.84 -21.61 24.18
N PRO A 297 -2.91 -21.02 23.39
CA PRO A 297 -1.71 -20.39 23.93
C PRO A 297 -2.07 -19.22 24.84
N GLN A 298 -1.34 -19.06 25.94
CA GLN A 298 -1.63 -18.04 26.96
C GLN A 298 -1.24 -16.62 26.50
N ALA A 299 -0.17 -16.52 25.70
CA ALA A 299 0.36 -15.24 25.24
C ALA A 299 -0.11 -14.85 23.82
N VAL A 300 -1.11 -15.50 23.26
CA VAL A 300 -1.57 -15.22 21.89
C VAL A 300 -3.09 -15.12 21.84
N THR A 301 -3.59 -14.12 21.10
CA THR A 301 -5.00 -14.03 20.72
C THR A 301 -5.11 -13.90 19.20
N VAL A 302 -6.04 -14.63 18.60
CA VAL A 302 -6.32 -14.57 17.16
C VAL A 302 -7.77 -14.12 16.96
N LEU A 303 -7.97 -13.05 16.20
CA LEU A 303 -9.28 -12.50 15.85
C LEU A 303 -9.50 -12.54 14.34
N ASN A 304 -10.75 -12.69 13.92
CA ASN A 304 -11.13 -12.45 12.54
C ASN A 304 -10.94 -10.99 12.15
N SER A 305 -11.03 -10.69 10.84
CA SER A 305 -11.03 -9.31 10.36
C SER A 305 -12.16 -8.51 11.00
N LEU A 306 -11.85 -7.30 11.44
CA LEU A 306 -12.76 -6.35 12.07
C LEU A 306 -13.17 -5.25 11.08
N PRO A 307 -14.29 -4.55 11.31
CA PRO A 307 -14.57 -3.28 10.65
C PRO A 307 -13.41 -2.30 10.86
N LYS A 308 -13.17 -1.44 9.87
CA LYS A 308 -11.98 -0.57 9.86
C LYS A 308 -11.85 0.28 11.13
N GLU A 309 -12.91 0.96 11.52
CA GLU A 309 -12.90 1.83 12.71
C GLU A 309 -12.57 1.05 14.00
N GLU A 310 -13.08 -0.16 14.12
CA GLU A 310 -12.85 -1.01 15.28
C GLU A 310 -11.41 -1.57 15.27
N TYR A 311 -10.90 -1.91 14.08
CA TYR A 311 -9.51 -2.31 13.91
C TYR A 311 -8.55 -1.15 14.24
N ASP A 312 -8.83 0.06 13.76
CA ASP A 312 -8.01 1.25 14.02
C ASP A 312 -7.95 1.56 15.54
N ARG A 313 -9.09 1.44 16.24
CA ARG A 313 -9.13 1.56 17.70
C ARG A 313 -8.31 0.49 18.40
N LEU A 314 -8.35 -0.74 17.91
CA LEU A 314 -7.58 -1.84 18.49
C LEU A 314 -6.08 -1.65 18.26
N VAL A 315 -5.68 -1.20 17.08
CA VAL A 315 -4.26 -0.87 16.79
C VAL A 315 -3.76 0.22 17.71
N SER A 316 -4.54 1.29 17.94
CA SER A 316 -4.12 2.40 18.80
C SER A 316 -3.97 2.03 20.29
N ALA A 317 -4.45 0.85 20.69
CA ALA A 317 -4.25 0.31 22.04
C ALA A 317 -3.03 -0.64 22.15
N CYS A 318 -2.37 -0.96 21.03
CA CYS A 318 -1.22 -1.84 21.00
C CYS A 318 0.10 -1.07 21.04
N GLN A 319 1.22 -1.76 21.37
CA GLN A 319 2.51 -1.11 21.59
C GLN A 319 3.53 -1.39 20.51
N VAL A 320 3.47 -2.52 19.80
CA VAL A 320 4.48 -2.94 18.81
C VAL A 320 3.80 -3.50 17.58
N GLY A 321 4.18 -3.03 16.41
CA GLY A 321 3.68 -3.51 15.11
C GLY A 321 4.51 -4.68 14.57
N LEU A 322 3.86 -5.72 14.08
CA LEU A 322 4.50 -6.85 13.42
C LEU A 322 4.24 -6.81 11.93
N ILE A 323 5.31 -6.90 11.13
CA ILE A 323 5.24 -6.96 9.67
C ILE A 323 5.88 -8.28 9.24
N PHE A 324 5.11 -9.12 8.55
CA PHE A 324 5.57 -10.41 8.04
C PHE A 324 5.47 -10.46 6.53
N LEU A 325 6.54 -10.94 5.89
CA LEU A 325 6.60 -11.30 4.47
C LEU A 325 7.25 -12.67 4.30
N ASP A 326 6.85 -13.38 3.26
CA ASP A 326 7.41 -14.70 2.94
C ASP A 326 8.87 -14.58 2.49
N TYR A 327 9.76 -15.42 3.02
CA TYR A 327 11.20 -15.42 2.73
C TYR A 327 11.54 -15.65 1.25
N ARG A 328 10.63 -16.26 0.49
CA ARG A 328 10.85 -16.60 -0.93
C ARG A 328 10.80 -15.41 -1.87
N PHE A 329 10.38 -14.23 -1.43
CA PHE A 329 10.35 -13.06 -2.29
C PHE A 329 11.74 -12.70 -2.82
N SER A 330 11.81 -12.57 -4.15
CA SER A 330 12.97 -12.02 -4.85
C SER A 330 12.79 -10.55 -5.26
N ILE A 331 11.58 -10.02 -5.02
CA ILE A 331 11.24 -8.61 -5.23
C ILE A 331 11.17 -7.90 -3.88
N PRO A 332 11.54 -6.63 -3.80
CA PRO A 332 11.34 -5.84 -2.59
C PRO A 332 9.85 -5.48 -2.43
N ASN A 333 9.20 -6.04 -1.42
CA ASN A 333 7.83 -5.66 -1.06
C ASN A 333 7.87 -4.63 0.06
N PHE A 334 6.93 -3.67 0.01
CA PHE A 334 6.84 -2.62 1.02
C PHE A 334 5.41 -2.51 1.57
N PRO A 335 5.05 -3.27 2.62
CA PRO A 335 3.70 -3.33 3.17
C PRO A 335 3.21 -2.02 3.75
N SER A 336 2.07 -1.53 3.29
CA SER A 336 1.47 -0.26 3.72
C SER A 336 1.02 -0.22 5.19
N ARG A 337 0.95 -1.37 5.85
CA ARG A 337 0.61 -1.42 7.29
C ARG A 337 1.63 -0.70 8.17
N LEU A 338 2.86 -0.52 7.70
CA LEU A 338 3.87 0.32 8.32
C LEU A 338 3.29 1.68 8.71
N LEU A 339 2.55 2.32 7.80
CA LEU A 339 2.00 3.66 8.01
C LEU A 339 1.09 3.73 9.23
N SER A 340 0.18 2.76 9.38
CA SER A 340 -0.72 2.69 10.52
C SER A 340 0.03 2.49 11.84
N TYR A 341 1.09 1.69 11.84
CA TYR A 341 1.90 1.49 13.05
C TYR A 341 2.66 2.76 13.42
N LEU A 342 3.28 3.42 12.44
CA LEU A 342 4.01 4.66 12.69
C LEU A 342 3.09 5.82 13.11
N GLU A 343 1.87 5.91 12.56
CA GLU A 343 0.86 6.87 13.01
C GLU A 343 0.50 6.70 14.48
N ASN A 344 0.47 5.46 14.95
CA ASN A 344 0.19 5.13 16.34
C ASN A 344 1.46 5.10 17.21
N LYS A 345 2.57 5.68 16.74
CA LYS A 345 3.84 5.75 17.46
C LYS A 345 4.31 4.38 17.96
N MET A 346 4.12 3.35 17.14
CA MET A 346 4.52 1.99 17.44
C MET A 346 5.85 1.68 16.76
N PRO A 347 6.87 1.20 17.48
CA PRO A 347 8.01 0.56 16.84
C PRO A 347 7.55 -0.73 16.14
N ILE A 348 8.38 -1.22 15.22
CA ILE A 348 8.03 -2.40 14.40
C ILE A 348 9.08 -3.49 14.50
N ILE A 349 8.64 -4.74 14.39
CA ILE A 349 9.50 -5.87 14.06
C ILE A 349 9.21 -6.27 12.61
N CYS A 350 10.19 -6.07 11.72
CA CYS A 350 10.12 -6.41 10.31
C CYS A 350 10.64 -7.81 10.08
N VAL A 351 9.73 -8.78 9.94
CA VAL A 351 10.04 -10.19 9.67
C VAL A 351 9.88 -10.42 8.17
N THR A 352 10.95 -10.17 7.40
CA THR A 352 10.86 -10.09 5.94
C THR A 352 11.95 -10.90 5.24
N ASP A 353 11.81 -11.01 3.92
CA ASP A 353 12.87 -11.50 3.03
C ASP A 353 14.04 -10.49 2.96
N PRO A 354 15.21 -10.91 2.48
CA PRO A 354 16.40 -10.05 2.43
C PRO A 354 16.37 -8.96 1.36
N ASN A 355 15.39 -8.98 0.45
CA ASN A 355 15.26 -7.98 -0.62
C ASN A 355 14.41 -6.77 -0.18
N CYS A 356 13.60 -6.95 0.88
CA CYS A 356 12.80 -5.89 1.47
C CYS A 356 13.68 -4.95 2.30
N ASP A 357 13.74 -3.68 1.94
CA ASP A 357 14.55 -2.66 2.63
C ASP A 357 13.86 -2.03 3.86
N MET A 358 12.61 -2.40 4.14
CA MET A 358 11.84 -1.85 5.28
C MET A 358 12.54 -2.09 6.62
N GLY A 359 13.12 -3.29 6.81
CA GLY A 359 13.84 -3.63 8.04
C GLY A 359 15.06 -2.76 8.26
N SER A 360 15.90 -2.60 7.23
CA SER A 360 17.10 -1.74 7.30
C SER A 360 16.74 -0.26 7.48
N ILE A 361 15.66 0.21 6.84
CA ILE A 361 15.13 1.57 7.06
C ILE A 361 14.72 1.75 8.54
N ALA A 362 14.00 0.77 9.11
CA ALA A 362 13.56 0.83 10.49
C ALA A 362 14.72 0.83 11.50
N GLU A 363 15.73 0.00 11.28
CA GLU A 363 16.93 -0.07 12.13
C GLU A 363 17.77 1.20 12.03
N THR A 364 18.05 1.69 10.82
CA THR A 364 18.84 2.90 10.59
C THR A 364 18.21 4.12 11.26
N ASN A 365 16.88 4.21 11.28
CA ASN A 365 16.14 5.32 11.89
C ASN A 365 15.70 5.02 13.33
N GLY A 366 16.08 3.89 13.89
CA GLY A 366 15.90 3.54 15.30
C GLY A 366 14.44 3.35 15.73
N PHE A 367 13.54 2.99 14.81
CA PHE A 367 12.13 2.74 15.12
C PHE A 367 11.71 1.26 14.95
N GLY A 368 12.66 0.36 14.67
CA GLY A 368 12.33 -1.06 14.52
C GLY A 368 13.53 -1.96 14.43
N VAL A 369 13.25 -3.25 14.22
CA VAL A 369 14.24 -4.32 14.13
C VAL A 369 13.96 -5.19 12.91
N TYR A 370 15.00 -5.56 12.16
CA TYR A 370 14.94 -6.53 11.09
C TYR A 370 15.07 -7.96 11.61
N VAL A 371 14.25 -8.85 11.09
CA VAL A 371 14.31 -10.30 11.35
C VAL A 371 14.18 -11.03 10.02
N PRO A 372 15.09 -11.94 9.66
CA PRO A 372 14.90 -12.77 8.48
C PRO A 372 13.70 -13.73 8.68
N SER A 373 12.78 -13.77 7.71
CA SER A 373 11.53 -14.52 7.84
C SER A 373 11.68 -16.05 7.67
N ASN A 374 12.81 -16.57 8.13
CA ASN A 374 13.15 -18.00 8.21
C ASN A 374 13.88 -18.37 9.51
N SER A 375 13.96 -17.46 10.50
CA SER A 375 14.63 -17.70 11.78
C SER A 375 13.73 -17.35 12.97
N VAL A 376 13.11 -18.38 13.56
CA VAL A 376 12.27 -18.24 14.76
C VAL A 376 13.09 -17.70 15.94
N GLU A 377 14.36 -18.15 16.08
CA GLU A 377 15.26 -17.68 17.13
C GLU A 377 15.52 -16.18 17.01
N SER A 378 15.76 -15.67 15.79
CA SER A 378 15.95 -14.24 15.54
C SER A 378 14.70 -13.43 15.88
N PHE A 379 13.51 -13.98 15.60
CA PHE A 379 12.25 -13.34 15.98
C PHE A 379 12.13 -13.23 17.52
N THR A 380 12.39 -14.31 18.24
CA THR A 380 12.34 -14.31 19.72
C THR A 380 13.33 -13.30 20.30
N LYS A 381 14.58 -13.26 19.80
CA LYS A 381 15.58 -12.26 20.19
C LYS A 381 15.14 -10.82 19.91
N ALA A 382 14.47 -10.59 18.79
CA ALA A 382 13.94 -9.27 18.45
C ALA A 382 12.80 -8.84 19.41
N VAL A 383 11.95 -9.77 19.82
CA VAL A 383 10.93 -9.52 20.86
C VAL A 383 11.60 -9.12 22.17
N ASP A 384 12.63 -9.89 22.61
CA ASP A 384 13.38 -9.59 23.83
C ASP A 384 14.07 -8.23 23.76
N TYR A 385 14.68 -7.91 22.63
CA TYR A 385 15.33 -6.61 22.41
C TYR A 385 14.34 -5.45 22.51
N VAL A 386 13.17 -5.55 21.87
CA VAL A 386 12.14 -4.50 21.90
C VAL A 386 11.59 -4.33 23.30
N LEU A 387 11.37 -5.42 24.04
CA LEU A 387 10.91 -5.38 25.44
C LEU A 387 11.94 -4.77 26.39
N GLY A 388 13.24 -4.97 26.12
CA GLY A 388 14.35 -4.35 26.86
C GLY A 388 14.66 -2.91 26.45
N SER A 389 13.99 -2.38 25.42
CA SER A 389 14.21 -1.05 24.88
C SER A 389 13.15 -0.05 25.36
N ASP A 390 13.41 1.24 25.15
CA ASP A 390 12.39 2.27 25.33
C ASP A 390 11.43 2.27 24.11
N ILE A 391 10.35 1.47 24.23
CA ILE A 391 9.31 1.31 23.19
C ILE A 391 8.73 2.67 22.78
N LYS A 392 8.50 3.57 23.75
CA LYS A 392 7.94 4.89 23.51
C LYS A 392 8.90 5.76 22.68
N ALA A 393 10.17 5.81 23.06
CA ALA A 393 11.17 6.57 22.29
C ALA A 393 11.39 5.99 20.89
N MET A 394 11.34 4.67 20.72
CA MET A 394 11.37 4.03 19.39
C MET A 394 10.15 4.46 18.55
N GLY A 395 8.96 4.44 19.13
CA GLY A 395 7.73 4.85 18.48
C GLY A 395 7.73 6.33 18.05
N GLU A 396 8.25 7.22 18.90
CA GLU A 396 8.38 8.66 18.56
C GLU A 396 9.33 8.87 17.37
N ARG A 397 10.44 8.12 17.28
CA ARG A 397 11.32 8.15 16.11
C ARG A 397 10.59 7.67 14.84
N GLY A 398 9.79 6.61 14.94
CA GLY A 398 8.98 6.11 13.85
C GLY A 398 7.95 7.14 13.36
N TYR A 399 7.29 7.84 14.29
CA TYR A 399 6.35 8.90 13.97
C TYR A 399 7.02 10.11 13.32
N ALA A 400 8.20 10.50 13.79
CA ALA A 400 9.00 11.56 13.16
C ALA A 400 9.38 11.17 11.73
N PHE A 401 9.83 9.92 11.52
CA PHE A 401 10.14 9.39 10.19
C PHE A 401 8.93 9.36 9.24
N LEU A 402 7.75 8.98 9.76
CA LEU A 402 6.49 9.04 8.98
C LEU A 402 6.21 10.47 8.52
N ARG A 403 6.32 11.46 9.42
CA ARG A 403 6.07 12.87 9.11
C ARG A 403 7.01 13.42 8.05
N GLU A 404 8.26 12.99 8.06
CA GLU A 404 9.26 13.42 7.09
C GLU A 404 9.07 12.75 5.72
N ASN A 405 8.71 11.47 5.68
CA ASN A 405 8.82 10.67 4.46
C ASN A 405 7.47 10.18 3.89
N TYR A 406 6.42 10.07 4.71
CA TYR A 406 5.18 9.40 4.30
C TYR A 406 3.91 10.25 4.44
N LEU A 407 4.04 11.57 4.56
CA LEU A 407 2.88 12.45 4.45
C LEU A 407 2.37 12.51 3.02
N ILE A 408 1.08 12.71 2.89
CA ILE A 408 0.42 12.81 1.58
C ILE A 408 0.99 13.95 0.74
N ASP A 409 1.42 15.03 1.38
CA ASP A 409 2.09 16.17 0.74
C ASP A 409 3.37 15.75 0.00
N ASN A 410 4.14 14.83 0.55
CA ASN A 410 5.38 14.36 -0.07
C ASN A 410 5.07 13.65 -1.40
N THR A 411 4.10 12.72 -1.41
CA THR A 411 3.70 12.01 -2.64
C THR A 411 3.04 12.97 -3.64
N TYR A 412 2.20 13.89 -3.18
CA TYR A 412 1.60 14.92 -4.02
C TYR A 412 2.69 15.78 -4.70
N ASN A 413 3.62 16.34 -3.93
CA ASN A 413 4.70 17.20 -4.44
C ASN A 413 5.62 16.43 -5.40
N GLN A 414 5.89 15.13 -5.12
CA GLN A 414 6.67 14.27 -5.99
C GLN A 414 6.01 14.09 -7.37
N ILE A 415 4.69 14.00 -7.43
CA ILE A 415 3.96 13.88 -8.70
C ILE A 415 3.88 15.23 -9.43
N ILE A 416 3.53 16.29 -8.70
CA ILE A 416 3.26 17.62 -9.27
C ILE A 416 4.51 18.28 -9.87
N LYS A 417 5.69 18.05 -9.32
CA LYS A 417 6.93 18.63 -9.87
C LYS A 417 7.18 18.33 -11.35
N HIS A 418 6.56 17.28 -11.88
CA HIS A 418 6.65 16.88 -13.29
C HIS A 418 5.64 17.57 -14.21
N LEU A 419 4.78 18.43 -13.66
CA LEU A 419 3.70 19.11 -14.36
C LEU A 419 3.89 20.63 -14.39
N GLN A 420 4.96 21.11 -13.75
CA GLN A 420 5.35 22.53 -13.68
C GLN A 420 6.24 22.96 -14.84
#